data_87ef0735d6b39ff0cb3f7a984304799d
#
_entry.id   87ef0735d6b39ff0cb3f7a984304799d
#
_cell.length_a   1.000
_cell.length_b   1.000
_cell.length_c   1.000
_cell.angle_alpha   90.00
_cell.angle_beta   90.00
_cell.angle_gamma   90.00
#
_symmetry.space_group_name_H-M   'P 1'
#
loop_
_entity.id
_entity.type
_entity.pdbx_description
1 polymer ?
#
loop_
_entity_poly.entity_id
_entity_poly.type
_entity_poly.pdbx_seq_one_letter_code
_entity_poly.pdbx_strand_id
1 'polypeptide(L)'
;MIKIDIISGFLGAGKTTLIQKLFKEGFENEKIVLIENEFGEIGIDGGFLKEAGVNIKEINSGCICCSLVGDFSKSLKEVINTYNPERIIIEPSGVGKLSDIKKAVLKMEEDLEINILTTVVDGSKAKLYMKNFGEFFNDQVSESSTIVVSRIDKISEEKLDEVVHLLKDKNKYATIITTDIKLLDWKKLLNVLESEEVIDDFIKEVENEHHHHEEEECCCGHHHEHHHHNEEECCCGHHHGHHHHHHADEVFTSWGKETHKSYSSNELNSILDELSNNESILRSKGIVKANDNEKWYYFDLVSGEYEIRLGNPDVVGKVCVIGSNIDEEMIKGLFK
;
A
#
# COMPACT_ATOMS: atom_id res chain seq x y z
N MET A 1 11.02 -9.32 -21.79
CA MET A 1 10.54 -8.23 -20.92
C MET A 1 9.51 -8.83 -19.97
N ILE A 2 9.68 -8.67 -18.66
CA ILE A 2 8.79 -9.19 -17.63
C ILE A 2 7.84 -8.05 -17.25
N LYS A 3 6.52 -8.32 -17.26
CA LYS A 3 5.53 -7.33 -16.86
C LYS A 3 5.49 -7.19 -15.34
N ILE A 4 5.56 -5.95 -14.85
CA ILE A 4 5.45 -5.60 -13.43
C ILE A 4 4.13 -4.86 -13.20
N ASP A 5 3.26 -5.44 -12.39
CA ASP A 5 1.99 -4.84 -11.99
C ASP A 5 2.08 -4.43 -10.52
N ILE A 6 2.00 -3.12 -10.25
CA ILE A 6 2.03 -2.59 -8.88
C ILE A 6 0.62 -2.17 -8.49
N ILE A 7 0.05 -2.85 -7.49
CA ILE A 7 -1.29 -2.59 -6.98
C ILE A 7 -1.18 -2.08 -5.55
N SER A 8 -1.13 -0.76 -5.40
CA SER A 8 -0.99 -0.02 -4.16
C SER A 8 -2.36 0.38 -3.58
N GLY A 9 -2.34 1.01 -2.44
CA GLY A 9 -3.51 1.56 -1.75
C GLY A 9 -3.40 1.42 -0.24
N PHE A 10 -4.05 2.31 0.49
CA PHE A 10 -3.97 2.35 1.94
C PHE A 10 -4.54 1.08 2.60
N LEU A 11 -4.37 0.95 3.92
CA LEU A 11 -4.83 -0.22 4.68
C LEU A 11 -6.32 -0.47 4.45
N GLY A 12 -6.69 -1.71 4.12
CA GLY A 12 -8.08 -2.13 3.92
C GLY A 12 -8.80 -1.55 2.70
N ALA A 13 -8.09 -0.85 1.81
CA ALA A 13 -8.68 -0.25 0.60
C ALA A 13 -9.26 -1.26 -0.39
N GLY A 14 -8.87 -2.54 -0.32
CA GLY A 14 -9.37 -3.59 -1.22
C GLY A 14 -8.38 -4.05 -2.28
N LYS A 15 -7.08 -3.84 -2.09
CA LYS A 15 -6.01 -4.30 -3.00
C LYS A 15 -6.12 -5.78 -3.33
N THR A 16 -6.14 -6.62 -2.30
CA THR A 16 -6.26 -8.07 -2.42
C THR A 16 -7.53 -8.49 -3.18
N THR A 17 -8.65 -7.75 -3.03
CA THR A 17 -9.88 -8.00 -3.78
C THR A 17 -9.71 -7.75 -5.28
N LEU A 18 -9.02 -6.67 -5.66
CA LEU A 18 -8.69 -6.38 -7.05
C LEU A 18 -7.77 -7.44 -7.63
N ILE A 19 -6.72 -7.81 -6.89
CA ILE A 19 -5.76 -8.86 -7.28
C ILE A 19 -6.47 -10.19 -7.50
N GLN A 20 -7.36 -10.60 -6.58
CA GLN A 20 -8.13 -11.83 -6.71
C GLN A 20 -9.02 -11.84 -7.95
N LYS A 21 -9.64 -10.70 -8.30
CA LYS A 21 -10.44 -10.60 -9.51
C LYS A 21 -9.58 -10.76 -10.76
N LEU A 22 -8.42 -10.12 -10.82
CA LEU A 22 -7.48 -10.24 -11.93
C LEU A 22 -7.00 -11.69 -12.11
N PHE A 23 -6.68 -12.39 -11.02
CA PHE A 23 -6.30 -13.80 -11.08
C PHE A 23 -7.41 -14.73 -11.56
N LYS A 24 -8.64 -14.51 -11.08
CA LYS A 24 -9.77 -15.39 -11.43
C LYS A 24 -10.23 -15.26 -12.87
N GLU A 25 -10.11 -14.07 -13.44
CA GLU A 25 -10.77 -13.73 -14.68
C GLU A 25 -9.79 -13.30 -15.79
N GLY A 26 -8.59 -12.82 -15.43
CA GLY A 26 -7.74 -12.08 -16.35
C GLY A 26 -6.46 -12.76 -16.82
N PHE A 27 -5.85 -13.59 -16.01
CA PHE A 27 -4.49 -14.06 -16.27
C PHE A 27 -4.42 -15.57 -16.52
N GLU A 28 -5.29 -16.08 -17.38
CA GLU A 28 -5.24 -17.49 -17.77
C GLU A 28 -3.97 -17.79 -18.57
N ASN A 29 -3.21 -18.81 -18.14
CA ASN A 29 -2.01 -19.34 -18.79
C ASN A 29 -0.75 -18.46 -18.71
N GLU A 30 -0.72 -17.35 -18.01
CA GLU A 30 0.52 -16.61 -17.73
C GLU A 30 1.25 -17.18 -16.51
N LYS A 31 2.58 -17.18 -16.57
CA LYS A 31 3.42 -17.58 -15.44
C LYS A 31 3.62 -16.39 -14.50
N ILE A 32 2.78 -16.34 -13.46
CA ILE A 32 2.70 -15.19 -12.57
C ILE A 32 3.31 -15.50 -11.21
N VAL A 33 4.00 -14.52 -10.64
CA VAL A 33 4.40 -14.51 -9.23
C VAL A 33 3.78 -13.30 -8.57
N LEU A 34 3.18 -13.50 -7.40
CA LEU A 34 2.71 -12.42 -6.52
C LEU A 34 3.75 -12.19 -5.42
N ILE A 35 4.15 -10.93 -5.27
CA ILE A 35 4.97 -10.45 -4.16
C ILE A 35 4.07 -9.64 -3.25
N GLU A 36 3.77 -10.20 -2.07
CA GLU A 36 3.02 -9.51 -1.02
C GLU A 36 4.00 -8.97 0.02
N ASN A 37 3.81 -7.71 0.39
CA ASN A 37 4.51 -7.10 1.50
C ASN A 37 3.50 -6.58 2.53
N GLU A 38 3.35 -7.31 3.63
CA GLU A 38 2.53 -6.82 4.75
C GLU A 38 3.39 -6.10 5.79
N PHE A 39 2.84 -4.99 6.29
CA PHE A 39 3.39 -4.30 7.44
C PHE A 39 3.04 -5.08 8.71
N GLY A 40 4.05 -5.65 9.37
CA GLY A 40 3.89 -6.44 10.59
C GLY A 40 4.69 -7.75 10.58
N GLU A 41 4.88 -8.33 11.75
CA GLU A 41 5.72 -9.53 11.94
C GLU A 41 5.05 -10.83 11.50
N ILE A 42 3.76 -10.83 11.15
CA ILE A 42 2.97 -12.05 10.91
C ILE A 42 2.11 -11.90 9.66
N GLY A 43 2.47 -12.59 8.57
CA GLY A 43 1.68 -12.68 7.34
C GLY A 43 0.43 -13.54 7.51
N ILE A 44 -0.73 -13.04 7.15
CA ILE A 44 -2.02 -13.73 7.29
C ILE A 44 -2.72 -13.98 5.92
N ASP A 45 -2.37 -13.22 4.87
CA ASP A 45 -3.14 -13.20 3.61
C ASP A 45 -2.78 -14.29 2.59
N GLY A 46 -1.62 -14.97 2.72
CA GLY A 46 -1.11 -15.93 1.73
C GLY A 46 -1.94 -17.22 1.50
N GLY A 47 -3.01 -17.46 2.28
CA GLY A 47 -3.81 -18.69 2.20
C GLY A 47 -4.74 -18.77 0.98
N PHE A 48 -5.33 -17.65 0.57
CA PHE A 48 -6.39 -17.63 -0.45
C PHE A 48 -5.90 -17.81 -1.89
N LEU A 49 -4.68 -17.36 -2.19
CA LEU A 49 -4.13 -17.37 -3.54
C LEU A 49 -3.35 -18.65 -3.85
N LYS A 50 -2.92 -19.39 -2.82
CA LYS A 50 -2.28 -20.71 -2.98
C LYS A 50 -3.21 -21.74 -3.65
N GLU A 51 -4.53 -21.63 -3.42
CA GLU A 51 -5.53 -22.49 -4.06
C GLU A 51 -5.68 -22.25 -5.57
N ALA A 52 -5.27 -21.07 -6.06
CA ALA A 52 -5.34 -20.71 -7.49
C ALA A 52 -4.10 -21.17 -8.30
N GLY A 53 -3.14 -21.88 -7.69
CA GLY A 53 -1.92 -22.36 -8.38
C GLY A 53 -0.88 -21.30 -8.67
N VAL A 54 -1.01 -20.11 -8.06
CA VAL A 54 -0.07 -19.00 -8.19
C VAL A 54 1.10 -19.17 -7.23
N ASN A 55 2.31 -18.90 -7.70
CA ASN A 55 3.47 -18.85 -6.83
C ASN A 55 3.45 -17.54 -6.02
N ILE A 56 3.31 -17.66 -4.71
CA ILE A 56 3.29 -16.51 -3.79
C ILE A 56 4.63 -16.45 -3.07
N LYS A 57 5.28 -15.29 -3.13
CA LYS A 57 6.46 -14.97 -2.32
C LYS A 57 6.07 -13.90 -1.31
N GLU A 58 5.90 -14.29 -0.07
CA GLU A 58 5.72 -13.35 1.05
C GLU A 58 7.09 -12.76 1.44
N ILE A 59 7.16 -11.43 1.52
CA ILE A 59 8.34 -10.72 2.05
C ILE A 59 7.97 -10.17 3.42
N ASN A 60 8.35 -10.91 4.47
CA ASN A 60 7.97 -10.64 5.86
C ASN A 60 8.93 -9.72 6.62
N SER A 61 9.81 -8.98 5.95
CA SER A 61 10.82 -8.15 6.62
C SER A 61 10.50 -6.67 6.46
N GLY A 62 9.73 -6.11 7.39
CA GLY A 62 9.49 -4.67 7.49
C GLY A 62 8.82 -4.04 6.26
N CYS A 63 8.54 -2.74 6.31
CA CYS A 63 8.14 -2.02 5.09
C CYS A 63 9.28 -2.05 4.06
N ILE A 64 8.98 -2.35 2.80
CA ILE A 64 9.93 -2.19 1.66
C ILE A 64 10.55 -0.78 1.67
N CYS A 65 9.82 0.20 2.19
CA CYS A 65 10.24 1.60 2.28
C CYS A 65 11.24 1.89 3.42
N CYS A 66 11.36 1.05 4.45
CA CYS A 66 12.08 1.46 5.67
C CYS A 66 13.50 0.97 5.79
N SER A 67 13.85 -0.16 5.26
CA SER A 67 15.21 -0.62 5.43
C SER A 67 15.96 -0.89 4.14
N LEU A 68 15.31 -1.02 2.98
CA LEU A 68 16.03 -1.78 1.98
C LEU A 68 15.38 -1.75 0.58
N VAL A 69 15.44 -0.63 -0.11
CA VAL A 69 15.43 -0.64 -1.59
C VAL A 69 16.39 -1.75 -2.10
N GLY A 70 17.51 -1.98 -1.37
CA GLY A 70 18.44 -3.06 -1.65
C GLY A 70 17.93 -4.48 -1.42
N ASP A 71 17.12 -4.72 -0.38
CA ASP A 71 16.58 -6.07 -0.10
C ASP A 71 15.37 -6.39 -0.97
N PHE A 72 14.56 -5.38 -1.30
CA PHE A 72 13.48 -5.55 -2.29
C PHE A 72 14.06 -5.93 -3.66
N SER A 73 15.07 -5.20 -4.14
CA SER A 73 15.73 -5.50 -5.42
C SER A 73 16.36 -6.89 -5.42
N LYS A 74 16.98 -7.32 -4.31
CA LYS A 74 17.51 -8.69 -4.18
C LYS A 74 16.39 -9.74 -4.21
N SER A 75 15.29 -9.49 -3.50
CA SER A 75 14.14 -10.40 -3.48
C SER A 75 13.50 -10.51 -4.86
N LEU A 76 13.37 -9.39 -5.58
CA LEU A 76 12.84 -9.39 -6.94
C LEU A 76 13.76 -10.15 -7.90
N LYS A 77 15.09 -9.98 -7.82
CA LYS A 77 16.06 -10.78 -8.57
C LYS A 77 15.98 -12.28 -8.25
N GLU A 78 15.83 -12.64 -6.98
CA GLU A 78 15.63 -14.04 -6.57
C GLU A 78 14.37 -14.64 -7.19
N VAL A 79 13.26 -13.89 -7.19
CA VAL A 79 12.00 -14.29 -7.82
C VAL A 79 12.17 -14.50 -9.32
N ILE A 80 12.80 -13.56 -10.02
CA ILE A 80 13.07 -13.65 -11.47
C ILE A 80 13.88 -14.91 -11.78
N ASN A 81 15.00 -15.10 -11.07
CA ASN A 81 15.90 -16.23 -11.31
C ASN A 81 15.30 -17.57 -10.94
N THR A 82 14.47 -17.64 -9.89
CA THR A 82 13.91 -18.90 -9.39
C THR A 82 12.70 -19.34 -10.21
N TYR A 83 11.83 -18.40 -10.53
CA TYR A 83 10.53 -18.72 -11.14
C TYR A 83 10.49 -18.44 -12.64
N ASN A 84 11.39 -17.61 -13.18
CA ASN A 84 11.36 -17.14 -14.57
C ASN A 84 9.93 -16.75 -15.00
N PRO A 85 9.32 -15.76 -14.34
CA PRO A 85 7.93 -15.38 -14.57
C PRO A 85 7.78 -14.55 -15.85
N GLU A 86 6.56 -14.52 -16.39
CA GLU A 86 6.15 -13.61 -17.47
C GLU A 86 5.59 -12.32 -16.89
N ARG A 87 5.02 -12.41 -15.67
CA ARG A 87 4.40 -11.30 -14.94
C ARG A 87 4.70 -11.40 -13.44
N ILE A 88 4.97 -10.27 -12.83
CA ILE A 88 5.11 -10.15 -11.37
C ILE A 88 4.11 -9.11 -10.89
N ILE A 89 3.22 -9.52 -9.99
CA ILE A 89 2.31 -8.60 -9.30
C ILE A 89 2.94 -8.24 -7.96
N ILE A 90 3.00 -6.96 -7.66
CA ILE A 90 3.53 -6.43 -6.40
C ILE A 90 2.37 -5.79 -5.64
N GLU A 91 2.03 -6.34 -4.47
CA GLU A 91 1.15 -5.71 -3.49
C GLU A 91 2.01 -5.09 -2.38
N PRO A 92 2.28 -3.77 -2.42
CA PRO A 92 3.02 -3.11 -1.36
C PRO A 92 2.22 -3.07 -0.07
N SER A 93 2.91 -2.87 1.06
CA SER A 93 2.27 -2.55 2.33
C SER A 93 1.31 -1.36 2.19
N GLY A 94 0.15 -1.45 2.85
CA GLY A 94 -0.84 -0.38 2.82
C GLY A 94 -0.36 0.97 3.39
N VAL A 95 0.77 0.99 4.10
CA VAL A 95 1.43 2.19 4.62
C VAL A 95 2.72 2.53 3.87
N GLY A 96 3.03 1.83 2.79
CA GLY A 96 4.20 2.09 1.94
C GLY A 96 3.96 3.22 0.94
N LYS A 97 5.03 3.91 0.56
CA LYS A 97 5.03 4.87 -0.54
C LYS A 97 5.15 4.14 -1.88
N LEU A 98 4.28 4.49 -2.83
CA LEU A 98 4.32 3.91 -4.18
C LEU A 98 5.56 4.37 -4.94
N SER A 99 5.98 5.62 -4.72
CA SER A 99 7.20 6.19 -5.30
C SER A 99 8.45 5.35 -5.00
N ASP A 100 8.58 4.79 -3.79
CA ASP A 100 9.74 3.99 -3.42
C ASP A 100 9.79 2.67 -4.19
N ILE A 101 8.64 2.00 -4.34
CA ILE A 101 8.54 0.75 -5.11
C ILE A 101 8.84 0.99 -6.59
N LYS A 102 8.20 2.03 -7.16
CA LYS A 102 8.42 2.44 -8.55
C LYS A 102 9.91 2.71 -8.82
N LYS A 103 10.55 3.53 -7.98
CA LYS A 103 12.00 3.81 -8.07
C LYS A 103 12.85 2.55 -7.97
N ALA A 104 12.47 1.62 -7.08
CA ALA A 104 13.22 0.38 -6.91
C ALA A 104 13.14 -0.51 -8.15
N VAL A 105 11.96 -0.63 -8.79
CA VAL A 105 11.78 -1.37 -10.03
C VAL A 105 12.54 -0.71 -11.20
N LEU A 106 12.41 0.61 -11.36
CA LEU A 106 13.07 1.35 -12.45
C LEU A 106 14.60 1.35 -12.38
N LYS A 107 15.19 1.18 -11.17
CA LYS A 107 16.64 1.07 -10.99
C LYS A 107 17.21 -0.31 -11.30
N MET A 108 16.38 -1.29 -11.59
CA MET A 108 16.87 -2.64 -11.90
C MET A 108 17.42 -2.70 -13.32
N GLU A 109 18.47 -3.50 -13.49
CA GLU A 109 19.12 -3.72 -14.79
C GLU A 109 18.44 -4.84 -15.62
N GLU A 110 17.46 -5.52 -15.04
CA GLU A 110 16.69 -6.59 -15.66
C GLU A 110 15.72 -6.00 -16.71
N ASP A 111 15.34 -6.81 -17.70
CA ASP A 111 14.36 -6.44 -18.72
C ASP A 111 12.92 -6.44 -18.16
N LEU A 112 12.59 -5.37 -17.42
CA LEU A 112 11.33 -5.16 -16.71
C LEU A 112 10.54 -4.01 -17.32
N GLU A 113 9.22 -4.15 -17.32
CA GLU A 113 8.28 -3.13 -17.77
C GLU A 113 7.19 -2.93 -16.71
N ILE A 114 6.98 -1.68 -16.26
CA ILE A 114 5.84 -1.36 -15.41
C ILE A 114 4.60 -1.35 -16.31
N ASN A 115 3.78 -2.38 -16.17
CA ASN A 115 2.60 -2.62 -16.99
C ASN A 115 1.30 -2.13 -16.32
N ILE A 116 1.18 -2.27 -14.99
CA ILE A 116 0.07 -1.72 -14.20
C ILE A 116 0.65 -0.91 -13.04
N LEU A 117 0.17 0.33 -12.87
CA LEU A 117 0.52 1.20 -11.76
C LEU A 117 -0.75 1.79 -11.15
N THR A 118 -1.35 1.06 -10.22
CA THR A 118 -2.71 1.32 -9.73
C THR A 118 -2.73 1.52 -8.22
N THR A 119 -3.52 2.50 -7.77
CA THR A 119 -3.85 2.69 -6.34
C THR A 119 -5.33 2.44 -6.09
N VAL A 120 -5.64 1.56 -5.13
CA VAL A 120 -7.01 1.33 -4.65
C VAL A 120 -7.29 2.28 -3.49
N VAL A 121 -8.37 3.04 -3.59
CA VAL A 121 -8.79 4.05 -2.61
C VAL A 121 -10.15 3.69 -2.03
N ASP A 122 -10.25 3.57 -0.72
CA ASP A 122 -11.53 3.46 -0.01
C ASP A 122 -12.28 4.80 -0.08
N GLY A 123 -13.33 4.91 -0.88
CA GLY A 123 -14.10 6.13 -1.06
C GLY A 123 -14.74 6.63 0.24
N SER A 124 -15.05 5.75 1.19
CA SER A 124 -15.62 6.12 2.48
C SER A 124 -14.63 6.79 3.42
N LYS A 125 -13.32 6.52 3.26
CA LYS A 125 -12.22 6.94 4.15
C LYS A 125 -11.22 7.90 3.50
N ALA A 126 -11.29 8.14 2.19
CA ALA A 126 -10.31 8.91 1.42
C ALA A 126 -9.95 10.26 2.07
N LYS A 127 -10.96 11.06 2.43
CA LYS A 127 -10.76 12.37 3.07
C LYS A 127 -10.07 12.27 4.45
N LEU A 128 -10.42 11.24 5.22
CA LEU A 128 -9.81 10.97 6.53
C LEU A 128 -8.33 10.60 6.39
N TYR A 129 -8.01 9.68 5.48
CA TYR A 129 -6.64 9.24 5.27
C TYR A 129 -5.77 10.32 4.66
N MET A 130 -6.30 11.10 3.73
CA MET A 130 -5.61 12.26 3.16
C MET A 130 -5.22 13.29 4.23
N LYS A 131 -6.10 13.51 5.23
CA LYS A 131 -5.87 14.45 6.32
C LYS A 131 -4.86 13.92 7.34
N ASN A 132 -5.00 12.67 7.75
CA ASN A 132 -4.26 12.12 8.90
C ASN A 132 -2.94 11.44 8.47
N PHE A 133 -2.87 10.92 7.25
CA PHE A 133 -1.76 10.14 6.73
C PHE A 133 -1.36 10.61 5.34
N GLY A 134 -1.47 11.93 5.10
CA GLY A 134 -1.31 12.54 3.79
C GLY A 134 0.03 12.23 3.11
N GLU A 135 1.11 12.07 3.87
CA GLU A 135 2.41 11.73 3.30
C GLU A 135 2.39 10.41 2.51
N PHE A 136 1.78 9.37 3.07
CA PHE A 136 1.70 8.05 2.43
C PHE A 136 0.54 7.95 1.45
N PHE A 137 -0.64 8.41 1.87
CA PHE A 137 -1.84 8.35 1.05
C PHE A 137 -1.71 9.21 -0.21
N ASN A 138 -1.20 10.45 -0.09
CA ASN A 138 -1.03 11.32 -1.25
C ASN A 138 0.05 10.80 -2.20
N ASP A 139 1.16 10.23 -1.69
CA ASP A 139 2.18 9.58 -2.52
C ASP A 139 1.55 8.45 -3.35
N GLN A 140 0.78 7.56 -2.72
CA GLN A 140 0.09 6.47 -3.42
C GLN A 140 -0.85 7.00 -4.52
N VAL A 141 -1.57 8.09 -4.26
CA VAL A 141 -2.49 8.71 -5.23
C VAL A 141 -1.74 9.42 -6.34
N SER A 142 -0.71 10.22 -6.00
CA SER A 142 0.04 11.02 -6.97
C SER A 142 0.88 10.17 -7.92
N GLU A 143 1.40 9.04 -7.45
CA GLU A 143 2.30 8.17 -8.19
C GLU A 143 1.58 7.08 -9.03
N SER A 144 0.25 7.03 -9.04
CA SER A 144 -0.51 6.03 -9.79
C SER A 144 -1.04 6.56 -11.13
N SER A 145 -0.96 5.74 -12.18
CA SER A 145 -1.61 6.01 -13.48
C SER A 145 -3.11 5.76 -13.44
N THR A 146 -3.55 4.83 -12.60
CA THR A 146 -4.97 4.50 -12.43
C THR A 146 -5.34 4.45 -10.95
N ILE A 147 -6.49 5.00 -10.60
CA ILE A 147 -7.05 4.96 -9.25
C ILE A 147 -8.38 4.23 -9.28
N VAL A 148 -8.51 3.19 -8.46
CA VAL A 148 -9.76 2.43 -8.32
C VAL A 148 -10.44 2.83 -7.02
N VAL A 149 -11.60 3.47 -7.08
CA VAL A 149 -12.39 3.81 -5.90
C VAL A 149 -13.22 2.61 -5.48
N SER A 150 -12.94 2.08 -4.30
CA SER A 150 -13.67 0.97 -3.69
C SER A 150 -14.75 1.46 -2.74
N ARG A 151 -15.65 0.52 -2.30
CA ARG A 151 -16.73 0.80 -1.32
C ARG A 151 -17.65 1.94 -1.74
N ILE A 152 -17.86 2.10 -3.01
CA ILE A 152 -18.78 3.11 -3.57
C ILE A 152 -20.24 2.86 -3.18
N ASP A 153 -20.58 1.61 -2.90
CA ASP A 153 -21.88 1.18 -2.37
C ASP A 153 -22.17 1.71 -0.95
N LYS A 154 -21.15 2.17 -0.23
CA LYS A 154 -21.26 2.71 1.14
C LYS A 154 -21.34 4.24 1.19
N ILE A 155 -21.29 4.92 0.06
CA ILE A 155 -21.27 6.40 -0.01
C ILE A 155 -22.32 6.92 -0.97
N SER A 156 -22.78 8.15 -0.75
CA SER A 156 -23.69 8.83 -1.68
C SER A 156 -22.97 9.31 -2.94
N GLU A 157 -23.73 9.63 -4.00
CA GLU A 157 -23.17 10.20 -5.23
C GLU A 157 -22.42 11.51 -4.97
N GLU A 158 -22.96 12.38 -4.12
CA GLU A 158 -22.30 13.66 -3.79
C GLU A 158 -20.97 13.43 -3.09
N LYS A 159 -20.88 12.43 -2.20
CA LYS A 159 -19.63 12.07 -1.54
C LYS A 159 -18.64 11.42 -2.50
N LEU A 160 -19.13 10.63 -3.47
CA LEU A 160 -18.30 10.07 -4.52
C LEU A 160 -17.68 11.19 -5.37
N ASP A 161 -18.49 12.18 -5.77
CA ASP A 161 -18.03 13.36 -6.52
C ASP A 161 -16.97 14.15 -5.73
N GLU A 162 -17.19 14.38 -4.41
CA GLU A 162 -16.20 15.01 -3.53
C GLU A 162 -14.87 14.23 -3.54
N VAL A 163 -14.93 12.90 -3.43
CA VAL A 163 -13.74 12.04 -3.44
C VAL A 163 -13.03 12.13 -4.79
N VAL A 164 -13.75 12.06 -5.91
CA VAL A 164 -13.18 12.18 -7.25
C VAL A 164 -12.46 13.53 -7.41
N HIS A 165 -13.06 14.64 -6.95
CA HIS A 165 -12.43 15.94 -6.99
C HIS A 165 -11.14 15.97 -6.14
N LEU A 166 -11.17 15.45 -4.91
CA LEU A 166 -9.99 15.38 -4.05
C LEU A 166 -8.85 14.57 -4.68
N LEU A 167 -9.18 13.46 -5.34
CA LEU A 167 -8.18 12.63 -6.02
C LEU A 167 -7.61 13.33 -7.26
N LYS A 168 -8.46 13.99 -8.06
CA LYS A 168 -8.03 14.78 -9.23
C LYS A 168 -7.19 16.00 -8.86
N ASP A 169 -7.43 16.63 -7.72
CA ASP A 169 -6.60 17.72 -7.21
C ASP A 169 -5.17 17.23 -6.85
N LYS A 170 -5.02 15.96 -6.48
CA LYS A 170 -3.72 15.36 -6.20
C LYS A 170 -3.06 14.75 -7.43
N ASN A 171 -3.85 14.17 -8.32
CA ASN A 171 -3.38 13.55 -9.55
C ASN A 171 -4.37 13.80 -10.69
N LYS A 172 -4.16 14.89 -11.43
CA LYS A 172 -5.03 15.31 -12.54
C LYS A 172 -4.99 14.33 -13.74
N TYR A 173 -3.90 13.57 -13.89
CA TYR A 173 -3.68 12.68 -15.03
C TYR A 173 -4.28 11.29 -14.82
N ALA A 174 -4.27 10.78 -13.59
CA ALA A 174 -4.74 9.43 -13.31
C ALA A 174 -6.16 9.17 -13.82
N THR A 175 -6.36 8.01 -14.44
CA THR A 175 -7.71 7.51 -14.74
C THR A 175 -8.38 7.06 -13.44
N ILE A 176 -9.58 7.58 -13.14
CA ILE A 176 -10.32 7.21 -11.92
C ILE A 176 -11.47 6.28 -12.27
N ILE A 177 -11.44 5.04 -11.76
CA ILE A 177 -12.50 4.06 -11.89
C ILE A 177 -13.45 4.21 -10.69
N THR A 178 -14.70 4.61 -10.96
CA THR A 178 -15.75 4.81 -9.97
C THR A 178 -16.87 3.77 -10.09
N THR A 179 -16.66 2.70 -10.83
CA THR A 179 -17.59 1.57 -10.93
C THR A 179 -17.11 0.45 -10.02
N ASP A 180 -18.03 -0.22 -9.31
CA ASP A 180 -17.67 -1.39 -8.50
C ASP A 180 -16.97 -2.42 -9.38
N ILE A 181 -15.73 -2.75 -9.00
CA ILE A 181 -14.91 -3.71 -9.75
C ILE A 181 -15.59 -5.07 -9.90
N LYS A 182 -16.49 -5.45 -8.99
CA LYS A 182 -17.25 -6.70 -9.07
C LYS A 182 -18.22 -6.71 -10.26
N LEU A 183 -18.68 -5.54 -10.69
CA LEU A 183 -19.62 -5.37 -11.81
C LEU A 183 -18.92 -5.13 -13.14
N LEU A 184 -17.63 -4.78 -13.12
CA LEU A 184 -16.86 -4.53 -14.33
C LEU A 184 -16.48 -5.85 -15.01
N ASP A 185 -16.67 -5.88 -16.33
CA ASP A 185 -16.06 -6.90 -17.19
C ASP A 185 -14.54 -6.83 -17.05
N TRP A 186 -13.90 -7.99 -16.87
CA TRP A 186 -12.47 -8.06 -16.59
C TRP A 186 -11.61 -7.56 -17.74
N LYS A 187 -12.03 -7.76 -19.01
CA LYS A 187 -11.30 -7.26 -20.20
C LYS A 187 -11.29 -5.74 -20.22
N LYS A 188 -12.44 -5.12 -19.91
CA LYS A 188 -12.53 -3.65 -19.81
C LYS A 188 -11.66 -3.13 -18.68
N LEU A 189 -11.70 -3.79 -17.52
CA LEU A 189 -10.88 -3.42 -16.37
C LEU A 189 -9.40 -3.53 -16.73
N LEU A 190 -8.96 -4.67 -17.26
CA LEU A 190 -7.57 -4.90 -17.62
C LEU A 190 -7.07 -3.91 -18.68
N ASN A 191 -7.86 -3.65 -19.73
CA ASN A 191 -7.50 -2.66 -20.74
C ASN A 191 -7.27 -1.25 -20.17
N VAL A 192 -8.04 -0.84 -19.17
CA VAL A 192 -7.83 0.45 -18.50
C VAL A 192 -6.60 0.43 -17.61
N LEU A 193 -6.34 -0.69 -16.92
CA LEU A 193 -5.18 -0.83 -16.03
C LEU A 193 -3.86 -0.93 -16.80
N GLU A 194 -3.86 -1.57 -17.98
CA GLU A 194 -2.70 -1.79 -18.89
C GLU A 194 -2.58 -0.72 -19.98
N SER A 195 -3.21 0.44 -19.84
CA SER A 195 -3.16 1.49 -20.86
C SER A 195 -1.76 2.10 -20.95
N GLU A 196 -0.99 1.70 -21.96
CA GLU A 196 0.39 2.15 -22.20
C GLU A 196 0.48 3.68 -22.33
N GLU A 197 -0.44 4.33 -23.06
CA GLU A 197 -0.44 5.79 -23.26
C GLU A 197 -0.50 6.55 -21.92
N VAL A 198 -1.31 6.06 -20.97
CA VAL A 198 -1.46 6.70 -19.65
C VAL A 198 -0.24 6.47 -18.78
N ILE A 199 0.36 5.28 -18.85
CA ILE A 199 1.55 4.90 -18.05
C ILE A 199 2.79 5.63 -18.56
N ASP A 200 3.02 5.62 -19.86
CA ASP A 200 4.20 6.24 -20.49
C ASP A 200 4.21 7.75 -20.32
N ASP A 201 3.08 8.42 -20.54
CA ASP A 201 2.97 9.86 -20.35
C ASP A 201 3.16 10.24 -18.88
N PHE A 202 2.63 9.44 -17.96
CA PHE A 202 2.80 9.63 -16.53
C PHE A 202 4.27 9.45 -16.08
N ILE A 203 4.96 8.41 -16.58
CA ILE A 203 6.38 8.18 -16.27
C ILE A 203 7.24 9.32 -16.79
N LYS A 204 7.04 9.77 -18.03
CA LYS A 204 7.79 10.87 -18.64
C LYS A 204 7.59 12.21 -17.92
N GLU A 205 6.37 12.51 -17.47
CA GLU A 205 6.09 13.74 -16.72
C GLU A 205 6.77 13.76 -15.36
N VAL A 206 6.73 12.65 -14.63
CA VAL A 206 7.40 12.52 -13.33
C VAL A 206 8.92 12.60 -13.46
N GLU A 207 9.51 12.02 -14.52
CA GLU A 207 10.94 12.16 -14.81
C GLU A 207 11.32 13.61 -15.15
N ASN A 208 10.50 14.31 -15.90
CA ASN A 208 10.73 15.72 -16.24
C ASN A 208 10.59 16.66 -15.02
N GLU A 209 9.68 16.44 -14.10
CA GLU A 209 9.56 17.19 -12.86
C GLU A 209 10.80 17.02 -11.96
N HIS A 210 11.42 15.85 -11.96
CA HIS A 210 12.67 15.62 -11.22
C HIS A 210 13.90 16.26 -11.86
N HIS A 211 13.94 16.45 -13.18
CA HIS A 211 15.05 17.12 -13.86
C HIS A 211 15.04 18.65 -13.68
N HIS A 212 13.90 19.26 -13.38
CA HIS A 212 13.85 20.71 -13.13
C HIS A 212 14.37 21.14 -11.74
N HIS A 213 14.65 20.21 -10.82
CA HIS A 213 15.24 20.53 -9.52
C HIS A 213 16.75 20.35 -9.43
N GLU A 214 17.42 19.81 -10.45
CA GLU A 214 18.87 19.62 -10.44
C GLU A 214 19.68 20.65 -11.24
N GLU A 215 19.05 21.57 -11.98
CA GLU A 215 19.73 22.61 -12.75
C GLU A 215 19.28 24.04 -12.37
N GLU A 216 19.29 24.40 -11.10
CA GLU A 216 19.49 25.79 -10.73
C GLU A 216 20.97 25.98 -10.38
N GLU A 217 21.78 26.19 -11.43
CA GLU A 217 23.11 26.77 -11.29
C GLU A 217 22.98 28.09 -10.54
N CYS A 218 23.55 28.10 -9.35
CA CYS A 218 23.70 29.31 -8.55
C CYS A 218 24.48 30.34 -9.37
N CYS A 219 23.82 31.39 -9.86
CA CYS A 219 24.43 32.50 -10.61
C CYS A 219 25.28 33.42 -9.71
N CYS A 220 26.09 32.87 -8.83
CA CYS A 220 27.05 33.56 -8.03
C CYS A 220 28.47 33.27 -8.54
N GLY A 221 28.71 33.66 -9.80
CA GLY A 221 30.08 33.79 -10.28
C GLY A 221 30.71 35.05 -9.66
N HIS A 222 31.51 34.89 -8.62
CA HIS A 222 32.35 35.96 -8.13
C HIS A 222 33.82 35.58 -8.10
N HIS A 223 34.57 36.29 -8.93
CA HIS A 223 36.02 36.45 -8.84
C HIS A 223 36.43 36.92 -7.45
N HIS A 224 37.45 36.29 -6.90
CA HIS A 224 38.14 36.72 -5.69
C HIS A 224 38.88 38.04 -5.95
N GLU A 225 38.51 39.11 -5.21
CA GLU A 225 39.46 40.12 -4.71
C GLU A 225 39.07 40.47 -3.28
N HIS A 226 40.06 40.50 -2.43
CA HIS A 226 39.97 40.82 -1.01
C HIS A 226 39.57 42.25 -0.76
N HIS A 227 38.51 42.51 -0.01
CA HIS A 227 38.41 43.65 0.91
C HIS A 227 37.40 43.39 2.01
N HIS A 228 37.82 43.64 3.24
CA HIS A 228 36.97 43.72 4.44
C HIS A 228 35.86 44.77 4.28
N HIS A 229 34.63 44.47 4.67
CA HIS A 229 33.78 45.33 5.52
C HIS A 229 32.35 44.78 5.64
N ASN A 230 31.91 44.76 6.90
CA ASN A 230 30.56 44.92 7.45
C ASN A 230 29.37 44.08 6.98
N GLU A 231 28.76 43.53 8.03
CA GLU A 231 27.43 42.92 8.11
C GLU A 231 26.36 43.75 7.37
N GLU A 232 25.84 43.26 6.25
CA GLU A 232 24.51 43.62 5.75
C GLU A 232 23.83 42.34 5.22
N GLU A 233 22.57 42.17 5.64
CA GLU A 233 21.69 41.08 5.47
C GLU A 233 21.54 40.64 3.99
N CYS A 234 21.84 39.38 3.70
CA CYS A 234 21.54 38.76 2.42
C CYS A 234 20.05 38.45 2.33
N CYS A 235 19.33 39.15 1.47
CA CYS A 235 17.88 39.05 1.27
C CYS A 235 17.42 37.86 0.42
N CYS A 236 18.19 36.77 0.39
CA CYS A 236 17.74 35.48 -0.16
C CYS A 236 17.23 34.59 0.96
N GLY A 237 16.10 34.96 1.51
CA GLY A 237 15.35 34.15 2.45
C GLY A 237 14.66 32.97 1.74
N HIS A 238 15.42 32.02 1.22
CA HIS A 238 14.87 30.72 0.87
C HIS A 238 14.82 29.90 2.15
N HIS A 239 13.66 29.89 2.76
CA HIS A 239 13.31 28.86 3.71
C HIS A 239 13.33 27.52 2.94
N HIS A 240 14.47 26.84 2.96
CA HIS A 240 14.50 25.40 2.73
C HIS A 240 13.72 24.76 3.88
N GLY A 241 12.43 24.57 3.65
CA GLY A 241 11.66 23.66 4.46
C GLY A 241 12.29 22.28 4.25
N HIS A 242 13.06 21.82 5.25
CA HIS A 242 13.46 20.44 5.32
C HIS A 242 12.18 19.62 5.41
N HIS A 243 11.72 19.11 4.28
CA HIS A 243 10.72 18.04 4.29
C HIS A 243 11.41 16.83 4.91
N HIS A 244 11.20 16.62 6.19
CA HIS A 244 11.53 15.38 6.85
C HIS A 244 10.66 14.31 6.20
N HIS A 245 11.23 13.48 5.34
CA HIS A 245 10.57 12.28 4.85
C HIS A 245 10.52 11.29 6.01
N HIS A 246 9.35 11.13 6.60
CA HIS A 246 9.12 10.11 7.61
C HIS A 246 9.09 8.72 6.94
N HIS A 247 9.78 7.77 7.55
CA HIS A 247 9.62 6.37 7.19
C HIS A 247 8.33 5.83 7.81
N ALA A 248 7.70 4.83 7.17
CA ALA A 248 6.43 4.29 7.65
C ALA A 248 6.53 3.78 9.10
N ASP A 249 7.68 3.19 9.48
CA ASP A 249 7.95 2.69 10.84
C ASP A 249 8.04 3.82 11.90
N GLU A 250 8.26 5.07 11.49
CA GLU A 250 8.24 6.21 12.41
C GLU A 250 6.81 6.68 12.73
N VAL A 251 5.86 6.41 11.82
CA VAL A 251 4.46 6.84 11.93
C VAL A 251 3.55 5.71 12.36
N PHE A 252 3.83 4.50 11.87
CA PHE A 252 3.01 3.33 12.10
C PHE A 252 3.77 2.29 12.95
N THR A 253 3.05 1.68 13.87
CA THR A 253 3.53 0.60 14.70
C THR A 253 2.69 -0.64 14.44
N SER A 254 3.32 -1.80 14.39
CA SER A 254 2.63 -3.09 14.35
C SER A 254 2.91 -3.88 15.62
N TRP A 255 1.88 -4.55 16.12
CA TRP A 255 1.99 -5.53 17.19
C TRP A 255 1.47 -6.87 16.69
N GLY A 256 2.26 -7.93 16.86
CA GLY A 256 1.91 -9.28 16.46
C GLY A 256 2.02 -10.27 17.61
N LYS A 257 1.15 -11.27 17.63
CA LYS A 257 1.20 -12.36 18.62
C LYS A 257 0.73 -13.68 18.05
N GLU A 258 1.50 -14.74 18.30
CA GLU A 258 1.01 -16.12 18.21
C GLU A 258 0.29 -16.51 19.50
N THR A 259 -0.83 -17.24 19.39
CA THR A 259 -1.64 -17.60 20.55
C THR A 259 -2.22 -19.00 20.42
N HIS A 260 -2.19 -19.74 21.51
CA HIS A 260 -2.89 -21.04 21.66
C HIS A 260 -4.27 -20.89 22.32
N LYS A 261 -4.62 -19.67 22.74
CA LYS A 261 -5.90 -19.37 23.39
C LYS A 261 -7.04 -19.60 22.41
N SER A 262 -8.14 -20.14 22.93
CA SER A 262 -9.41 -20.22 22.22
C SER A 262 -10.32 -19.08 22.69
N TYR A 263 -11.13 -18.56 21.79
CA TYR A 263 -12.03 -17.45 22.02
C TYR A 263 -13.48 -17.85 21.78
N SER A 264 -14.40 -17.37 22.59
CA SER A 264 -15.82 -17.38 22.25
C SER A 264 -16.13 -16.27 21.26
N SER A 265 -17.24 -16.39 20.52
CA SER A 265 -17.69 -15.35 19.60
C SER A 265 -17.94 -14.02 20.34
N ASN A 266 -18.52 -14.07 21.53
CA ASN A 266 -18.79 -12.86 22.32
C ASN A 266 -17.51 -12.17 22.82
N GLU A 267 -16.52 -12.96 23.27
CA GLU A 267 -15.22 -12.45 23.70
C GLU A 267 -14.49 -11.77 22.55
N LEU A 268 -14.44 -12.41 21.38
CA LEU A 268 -13.78 -11.86 20.20
C LEU A 268 -14.49 -10.59 19.70
N ASN A 269 -15.81 -10.57 19.66
CA ASN A 269 -16.57 -9.37 19.33
C ASN A 269 -16.25 -8.21 20.30
N SER A 270 -16.21 -8.47 21.61
CA SER A 270 -15.89 -7.42 22.60
C SER A 270 -14.49 -6.85 22.38
N ILE A 271 -13.51 -7.69 22.06
CA ILE A 271 -12.14 -7.25 21.74
C ILE A 271 -12.14 -6.38 20.48
N LEU A 272 -12.82 -6.82 19.43
CA LEU A 272 -12.86 -6.08 18.17
C LEU A 272 -13.67 -4.79 18.29
N ASP A 273 -14.72 -4.75 19.10
CA ASP A 273 -15.46 -3.52 19.44
C ASP A 273 -14.53 -2.51 20.13
N GLU A 274 -13.71 -2.95 21.07
CA GLU A 274 -12.76 -2.06 21.76
C GLU A 274 -11.69 -1.54 20.82
N LEU A 275 -11.11 -2.40 19.97
CA LEU A 275 -10.14 -2.00 18.95
C LEU A 275 -10.77 -1.07 17.89
N SER A 276 -12.02 -1.32 17.49
CA SER A 276 -12.71 -0.52 16.48
C SER A 276 -13.03 0.91 16.94
N ASN A 277 -13.22 1.10 18.22
CA ASN A 277 -13.46 2.41 18.83
C ASN A 277 -12.17 3.19 19.13
N ASN A 278 -11.00 2.59 18.93
CA ASN A 278 -9.73 3.25 19.15
C ASN A 278 -9.20 3.86 17.85
N GLU A 279 -9.20 5.19 17.76
CA GLU A 279 -8.76 5.93 16.57
C GLU A 279 -7.29 5.70 16.19
N SER A 280 -6.45 5.25 17.16
CA SER A 280 -5.06 4.89 16.91
C SER A 280 -4.92 3.56 16.16
N ILE A 281 -5.94 2.70 16.17
CA ILE A 281 -5.94 1.41 15.50
C ILE A 281 -6.47 1.55 14.09
N LEU A 282 -5.64 1.25 13.11
CA LEU A 282 -5.99 1.35 11.69
C LEU A 282 -6.43 0.01 11.12
N ARG A 283 -5.81 -1.07 11.56
CA ARG A 283 -6.11 -2.42 11.10
C ARG A 283 -5.84 -3.44 12.21
N SER A 284 -6.65 -4.47 12.28
CA SER A 284 -6.33 -5.69 13.00
C SER A 284 -6.78 -6.90 12.21
N LYS A 285 -5.91 -7.90 12.09
CA LYS A 285 -6.22 -9.18 11.48
C LYS A 285 -5.89 -10.31 12.43
N GLY A 286 -6.60 -11.40 12.31
CA GLY A 286 -6.24 -12.59 13.08
C GLY A 286 -6.96 -13.86 12.64
N ILE A 287 -6.33 -14.95 13.03
CA ILE A 287 -6.85 -16.30 12.92
C ILE A 287 -6.73 -16.91 14.31
N VAL A 288 -7.83 -17.18 14.98
CA VAL A 288 -7.82 -17.70 16.35
C VAL A 288 -8.79 -18.86 16.52
N LYS A 289 -8.48 -19.77 17.43
CA LYS A 289 -9.31 -20.96 17.70
C LYS A 289 -10.65 -20.56 18.33
N ALA A 290 -11.75 -21.16 17.87
CA ALA A 290 -13.06 -21.00 18.47
C ALA A 290 -13.25 -21.97 19.65
N ASN A 291 -13.87 -21.53 20.76
CA ASN A 291 -14.11 -22.35 21.93
C ASN A 291 -15.14 -23.47 21.69
N ASP A 292 -16.11 -23.20 20.85
CA ASP A 292 -17.36 -23.94 20.68
C ASP A 292 -17.44 -24.67 19.33
N ASN A 293 -16.37 -24.68 18.57
CA ASN A 293 -16.31 -25.23 17.22
C ASN A 293 -14.98 -25.95 16.94
N GLU A 294 -14.98 -26.91 16.03
CA GLU A 294 -13.75 -27.41 15.40
C GLU A 294 -13.16 -26.40 14.40
N LYS A 295 -13.87 -25.30 14.13
CA LYS A 295 -13.47 -24.23 13.22
C LYS A 295 -12.75 -23.12 13.96
N TRP A 296 -12.12 -22.27 13.20
CA TRP A 296 -11.41 -21.11 13.69
C TRP A 296 -12.09 -19.80 13.26
N TYR A 297 -11.94 -18.76 14.04
CA TYR A 297 -12.36 -17.40 13.67
C TYR A 297 -11.25 -16.74 12.87
N TYR A 298 -11.62 -16.22 11.73
CA TYR A 298 -10.83 -15.31 10.91
C TYR A 298 -11.47 -13.95 11.04
N PHE A 299 -10.71 -12.94 11.44
CA PHE A 299 -11.22 -11.59 11.54
C PHE A 299 -10.33 -10.60 10.83
N ASP A 300 -10.95 -9.54 10.30
CA ASP A 300 -10.30 -8.38 9.71
C ASP A 300 -11.03 -7.12 10.20
N LEU A 301 -10.29 -6.20 10.82
CA LEU A 301 -10.76 -4.90 11.29
C LEU A 301 -10.01 -3.82 10.52
N VAL A 302 -10.74 -2.86 9.97
CA VAL A 302 -10.20 -1.71 9.26
C VAL A 302 -10.91 -0.45 9.73
N SER A 303 -10.18 0.43 10.42
CA SER A 303 -10.63 1.78 10.82
C SER A 303 -12.08 1.84 11.30
N GLY A 304 -12.40 1.06 12.34
CA GLY A 304 -13.70 1.09 13.00
C GLY A 304 -14.76 0.12 12.48
N GLU A 305 -14.49 -0.63 11.40
CA GLU A 305 -15.36 -1.70 10.92
C GLU A 305 -14.65 -3.05 11.01
N TYR A 306 -15.32 -4.10 11.43
CA TYR A 306 -14.73 -5.44 11.44
C TYR A 306 -15.70 -6.53 10.96
N GLU A 307 -15.13 -7.63 10.51
CA GLU A 307 -15.82 -8.83 10.10
C GLU A 307 -15.19 -10.06 10.77
N ILE A 308 -16.01 -10.98 11.21
CA ILE A 308 -15.58 -12.28 11.73
C ILE A 308 -16.17 -13.38 10.84
N ARG A 309 -15.34 -14.29 10.37
CA ARG A 309 -15.73 -15.44 9.54
C ARG A 309 -15.25 -16.74 10.18
N LEU A 310 -15.99 -17.82 9.98
CA LEU A 310 -15.55 -19.16 10.34
C LEU A 310 -14.74 -19.75 9.18
N GLY A 311 -13.56 -20.28 9.49
CA GLY A 311 -12.67 -20.89 8.52
C GLY A 311 -12.07 -22.21 9.00
N ASN A 312 -11.20 -22.76 8.20
CA ASN A 312 -10.50 -24.02 8.53
C ASN A 312 -9.47 -23.79 9.65
N PRO A 313 -9.15 -24.82 10.45
CA PRO A 313 -8.08 -24.74 11.44
C PRO A 313 -6.74 -24.38 10.82
N ASP A 314 -5.96 -23.53 11.51
CA ASP A 314 -4.56 -23.25 11.24
C ASP A 314 -3.66 -23.95 12.28
N VAL A 315 -2.36 -23.93 12.10
CA VAL A 315 -1.36 -24.57 12.97
C VAL A 315 -1.31 -23.89 14.34
N VAL A 316 -1.38 -22.54 14.34
CA VAL A 316 -1.34 -21.69 15.55
C VAL A 316 -2.18 -20.44 15.33
N GLY A 317 -2.82 -19.97 16.39
CA GLY A 317 -3.54 -18.70 16.34
C GLY A 317 -2.59 -17.53 16.18
N LYS A 318 -2.99 -16.56 15.35
CA LYS A 318 -2.18 -15.38 15.04
C LYS A 318 -3.05 -14.13 15.09
N VAL A 319 -2.52 -13.08 15.67
CA VAL A 319 -3.16 -11.76 15.72
C VAL A 319 -2.14 -10.71 15.35
N CYS A 320 -2.54 -9.78 14.49
CA CYS A 320 -1.75 -8.60 14.13
C CYS A 320 -2.61 -7.34 14.32
N VAL A 321 -2.04 -6.30 14.91
CA VAL A 321 -2.66 -4.99 15.07
C VAL A 321 -1.71 -3.93 14.53
N ILE A 322 -2.23 -3.05 13.69
CA ILE A 322 -1.47 -1.96 13.05
C ILE A 322 -2.16 -0.64 13.39
N GLY A 323 -1.38 0.34 13.78
CA GLY A 323 -1.89 1.66 14.08
C GLY A 323 -0.82 2.73 14.20
N SER A 324 -1.23 3.93 14.57
CA SER A 324 -0.32 5.06 14.85
C SER A 324 -0.33 5.35 16.34
N ASN A 325 0.85 5.28 16.97
CA ASN A 325 1.00 5.45 18.42
C ASN A 325 0.13 4.47 19.26
N ILE A 326 0.15 3.18 18.90
CA ILE A 326 -0.62 2.15 19.59
C ILE A 326 -0.12 1.90 21.02
N ASP A 327 -1.04 1.65 21.94
CA ASP A 327 -0.73 1.19 23.29
C ASP A 327 -0.62 -0.35 23.30
N GLU A 328 0.61 -0.85 23.20
CA GLU A 328 0.88 -2.30 23.18
C GLU A 328 0.41 -3.02 24.45
N GLU A 329 0.48 -2.37 25.65
CA GLU A 329 0.07 -3.01 26.89
C GLU A 329 -1.45 -3.17 26.94
N MET A 330 -2.20 -2.21 26.42
CA MET A 330 -3.64 -2.32 26.23
C MET A 330 -3.96 -3.49 25.30
N ILE A 331 -3.31 -3.56 24.11
CA ILE A 331 -3.54 -4.65 23.13
C ILE A 331 -3.17 -6.02 23.74
N LYS A 332 -2.03 -6.13 24.41
CA LYS A 332 -1.63 -7.37 25.12
C LYS A 332 -2.67 -7.77 26.17
N GLY A 333 -3.30 -6.78 26.84
CA GLY A 333 -4.37 -7.01 27.79
C GLY A 333 -5.61 -7.64 27.18
N LEU A 334 -6.01 -7.21 26.00
CA LEU A 334 -7.18 -7.70 25.27
C LEU A 334 -7.02 -9.15 24.79
N PHE A 335 -5.86 -9.51 24.32
CA PHE A 335 -5.55 -10.85 23.80
C PHE A 335 -4.85 -11.78 24.83
N LYS A 336 -4.97 -11.48 26.12
CA LYS A 336 -4.44 -12.35 27.19
C LYS A 336 -5.18 -13.66 27.33
#